data_f3215da50297130421ca44d9417320be
#
_entry.id   f3215da50297130421ca44d9417320be
#
_cell.length_a   1.000
_cell.length_b   1.000
_cell.length_c   1.000
_cell.angle_alpha   90.00
_cell.angle_beta   90.00
_cell.angle_gamma   90.00
#
_symmetry.space_group_name_H-M   'P 1'
#
loop_
_entity.id
_entity.type
_entity.pdbx_description
1 polymer ?
#
loop_
_entity_poly.entity_id
_entity_poly.type
_entity_poly.pdbx_seq_one_letter_code
_entity_poly.pdbx_strand_id
1 'polypeptide(L)'
;DASRFSSCPFCGMEGVNVGPDQTTVPLDVPVSQPGPSVATEPLSTAIPDDDDRTLPVTADMLDGATEKSAPVVGWLVCTEGVNKGTDYRLHQGRNFVGRSSEMDVCILGDNTVSRSSHAIVVYDPRSNVYLAQPGSSKELFYVNDKLVLNPIELKAMDQLSIGDTKLMFVPLCSEKFHW
;
A
#
# COMPACT_ATOMS: atom_id res chain seq x y z
N ASP A 1 -40.37 18.13 -26.06
CA ASP A 1 -39.50 18.13 -27.24
C ASP A 1 -38.27 17.29 -27.00
N ALA A 2 -38.49 15.97 -27.09
CA ALA A 2 -37.42 14.98 -26.95
C ALA A 2 -37.08 14.39 -28.32
N SER A 3 -36.43 15.13 -29.16
CA SER A 3 -35.95 14.60 -30.44
C SER A 3 -34.88 15.55 -31.01
N ARG A 4 -33.67 15.41 -30.48
CA ARG A 4 -32.46 15.92 -31.16
C ARG A 4 -31.21 15.44 -30.44
N PHE A 5 -30.89 14.16 -30.59
CA PHE A 5 -29.48 13.71 -30.57
C PHE A 5 -29.47 12.25 -30.99
N SER A 6 -29.37 11.99 -32.28
CA SER A 6 -29.25 10.62 -32.83
C SER A 6 -27.80 10.11 -32.91
N SER A 7 -26.84 10.90 -32.47
CA SER A 7 -25.44 10.46 -32.40
C SER A 7 -24.69 11.23 -31.32
N CYS A 8 -23.79 10.56 -30.62
CA CYS A 8 -22.92 11.19 -29.64
C CYS A 8 -21.87 12.03 -30.38
N PRO A 9 -21.75 13.36 -30.11
CA PRO A 9 -20.79 14.22 -30.82
C PRO A 9 -19.33 13.94 -30.47
N PHE A 10 -19.07 13.04 -29.50
CA PHE A 10 -17.71 12.77 -29.03
C PHE A 10 -17.10 11.44 -29.52
N CYS A 11 -17.91 10.43 -29.87
CA CYS A 11 -17.40 9.12 -30.28
C CYS A 11 -17.97 8.57 -31.58
N GLY A 12 -18.93 9.26 -32.23
CA GLY A 12 -19.48 8.88 -33.55
C GLY A 12 -20.20 7.53 -33.59
N MET A 13 -20.57 6.93 -32.46
CA MET A 13 -21.31 5.68 -32.43
C MET A 13 -22.82 5.95 -32.54
N GLU A 14 -23.45 5.38 -33.55
CA GLU A 14 -24.91 5.35 -33.70
C GLU A 14 -25.54 4.47 -32.62
N GLY A 15 -26.61 4.97 -32.00
CA GLY A 15 -27.33 4.24 -30.97
C GLY A 15 -27.93 2.96 -31.53
N VAL A 16 -27.58 1.81 -30.92
CA VAL A 16 -28.18 0.52 -31.20
C VAL A 16 -29.63 0.55 -30.74
N ASN A 17 -30.54 0.40 -31.67
CA ASN A 17 -32.00 0.31 -31.43
C ASN A 17 -32.29 -1.07 -30.83
N VAL A 18 -32.48 -1.16 -29.51
CA VAL A 18 -32.85 -2.38 -28.81
C VAL A 18 -34.39 -2.50 -28.93
N GLY A 19 -34.89 -3.31 -29.85
CA GLY A 19 -36.28 -3.65 -29.94
C GLY A 19 -36.75 -4.47 -28.74
N PRO A 20 -38.06 -4.37 -28.37
CA PRO A 20 -38.62 -5.18 -27.30
C PRO A 20 -38.96 -6.56 -27.85
N ASP A 21 -38.14 -7.54 -27.61
CA ASP A 21 -38.56 -8.95 -27.47
C ASP A 21 -37.35 -9.88 -27.41
N GLN A 22 -36.95 -10.27 -26.21
CA GLN A 22 -36.29 -11.55 -26.02
C GLN A 22 -36.73 -12.14 -24.67
N THR A 23 -37.66 -13.07 -24.80
CA THR A 23 -38.16 -14.01 -23.84
C THR A 23 -37.04 -14.65 -23.04
N THR A 24 -37.05 -14.44 -21.73
CA THR A 24 -36.17 -15.11 -20.77
C THR A 24 -36.53 -16.61 -20.76
N VAL A 25 -35.62 -17.45 -21.23
CA VAL A 25 -35.71 -18.91 -21.09
C VAL A 25 -35.33 -19.28 -19.65
N PRO A 26 -36.13 -20.04 -18.91
CA PRO A 26 -35.75 -20.53 -17.60
C PRO A 26 -34.65 -21.59 -17.76
N LEU A 27 -33.53 -21.40 -17.06
CA LEU A 27 -32.51 -22.44 -16.91
C LEU A 27 -33.04 -23.53 -15.98
N ASP A 28 -33.36 -24.68 -16.56
CA ASP A 28 -33.64 -25.92 -15.86
C ASP A 28 -32.34 -26.39 -15.18
N VAL A 29 -32.31 -26.26 -13.87
CA VAL A 29 -31.23 -26.82 -13.04
C VAL A 29 -31.70 -28.22 -12.62
N PRO A 30 -31.01 -29.32 -12.98
CA PRO A 30 -31.39 -30.64 -12.51
C PRO A 30 -31.11 -30.73 -11.00
N VAL A 31 -32.22 -30.98 -10.26
CA VAL A 31 -32.15 -31.29 -8.82
C VAL A 31 -31.52 -32.66 -8.66
N SER A 32 -30.30 -32.68 -8.14
CA SER A 32 -29.61 -33.89 -7.70
C SER A 32 -30.28 -34.46 -6.45
N GLN A 33 -30.64 -35.73 -6.51
CA GLN A 33 -31.26 -36.53 -5.44
C GLN A 33 -30.39 -36.60 -4.19
N PRO A 34 -30.98 -36.69 -2.99
CA PRO A 34 -30.22 -36.87 -1.74
C PRO A 34 -29.64 -38.28 -1.67
N GLY A 35 -28.31 -38.34 -1.50
CA GLY A 35 -27.59 -39.56 -1.17
C GLY A 35 -27.86 -40.03 0.27
N PRO A 36 -27.59 -41.31 0.58
CA PRO A 36 -28.02 -41.95 1.81
C PRO A 36 -27.37 -41.37 3.07
N SER A 37 -28.20 -41.25 4.09
CA SER A 37 -27.84 -40.80 5.45
C SER A 37 -26.68 -41.63 6.05
N VAL A 38 -25.56 -40.98 6.32
CA VAL A 38 -24.53 -41.55 7.18
C VAL A 38 -24.94 -41.26 8.63
N ALA A 39 -25.08 -42.35 9.40
CA ALA A 39 -25.44 -42.31 10.81
C ALA A 39 -24.39 -41.52 11.60
N THR A 40 -24.88 -40.50 12.32
CA THR A 40 -24.07 -39.74 13.28
C THR A 40 -23.92 -40.57 14.54
N GLU A 41 -22.74 -41.10 14.80
CA GLU A 41 -22.42 -41.64 16.12
C GLU A 41 -22.17 -40.47 17.09
N PRO A 42 -22.63 -40.55 18.34
CA PRO A 42 -22.38 -39.50 19.32
C PRO A 42 -20.93 -39.46 19.77
N LEU A 43 -20.24 -38.36 19.50
CA LEU A 43 -18.90 -38.10 20.00
C LEU A 43 -18.97 -37.98 21.52
N SER A 44 -18.44 -38.98 22.20
CA SER A 44 -18.24 -39.02 23.67
C SER A 44 -17.32 -37.86 24.06
N THR A 45 -17.88 -36.90 24.80
CA THR A 45 -17.14 -35.87 25.51
C THR A 45 -16.32 -36.50 26.64
N ALA A 46 -15.05 -36.75 26.39
CA ALA A 46 -14.05 -36.80 27.42
C ALA A 46 -13.15 -35.60 27.26
N ILE A 47 -13.39 -34.55 28.07
CA ILE A 47 -12.44 -33.48 28.29
C ILE A 47 -11.41 -34.05 29.26
N PRO A 48 -10.14 -34.19 28.89
CA PRO A 48 -9.07 -34.37 29.88
C PRO A 48 -8.69 -32.96 30.36
N ASP A 49 -8.86 -32.78 31.65
CA ASP A 49 -8.32 -31.70 32.42
C ASP A 49 -6.83 -31.53 32.18
N ASP A 50 -6.45 -30.24 32.09
CA ASP A 50 -5.24 -29.69 32.65
C ASP A 50 -3.91 -30.33 32.22
N ASP A 51 -3.30 -29.74 31.21
CA ASP A 51 -1.85 -29.61 31.20
C ASP A 51 -1.54 -28.26 30.54
N ASP A 52 -1.18 -27.31 31.39
CA ASP A 52 -0.47 -26.07 31.05
C ASP A 52 0.91 -26.45 30.49
N ARG A 53 0.88 -27.18 29.39
CA ARG A 53 2.06 -27.48 28.58
C ARG A 53 2.23 -26.35 27.61
N THR A 54 3.01 -25.36 27.99
CA THR A 54 3.75 -24.53 27.07
C THR A 54 4.45 -25.45 26.07
N LEU A 55 3.85 -25.64 24.89
CA LEU A 55 4.49 -26.41 23.83
C LEU A 55 5.82 -25.75 23.51
N PRO A 56 6.94 -26.47 23.56
CA PRO A 56 8.20 -25.89 23.13
C PRO A 56 8.04 -25.47 21.66
N VAL A 57 8.28 -24.20 21.37
CA VAL A 57 8.34 -23.68 20.00
C VAL A 57 9.49 -24.44 19.33
N THR A 58 9.15 -25.42 18.51
CA THR A 58 10.16 -26.15 17.73
C THR A 58 10.75 -25.20 16.70
N ALA A 59 12.04 -25.31 16.45
CA ALA A 59 12.77 -24.47 15.49
C ALA A 59 12.11 -24.43 14.10
N ASP A 60 11.35 -25.45 13.72
CA ASP A 60 10.59 -25.53 12.47
C ASP A 60 9.40 -24.56 12.38
N MET A 61 8.93 -24.00 13.51
CA MET A 61 7.90 -22.93 13.51
C MET A 61 8.50 -21.54 13.35
N LEU A 62 9.82 -21.41 13.42
CA LEU A 62 10.55 -20.14 13.23
C LEU A 62 11.02 -19.95 11.79
N ASP A 63 10.84 -20.92 10.90
CA ASP A 63 11.13 -20.80 9.46
C ASP A 63 10.02 -20.06 8.67
N GLY A 64 9.15 -19.31 9.35
CA GLY A 64 8.39 -18.24 8.74
C GLY A 64 9.34 -17.11 8.36
N ALA A 65 9.95 -17.23 7.15
CA ALA A 65 10.61 -16.18 6.40
C ALA A 65 11.12 -15.03 7.30
N THR A 66 12.30 -15.20 7.89
CA THR A 66 13.16 -14.05 8.14
C THR A 66 13.58 -13.53 6.76
N GLU A 67 12.67 -12.84 6.08
CA GLU A 67 13.10 -11.82 5.15
C GLU A 67 14.05 -10.96 5.97
N LYS A 68 15.34 -11.01 5.63
CA LYS A 68 16.33 -10.14 6.23
C LYS A 68 15.86 -8.73 5.93
N SER A 69 15.05 -8.18 6.84
CA SER A 69 14.57 -6.80 6.74
C SER A 69 15.82 -5.95 6.61
N ALA A 70 15.94 -5.25 5.48
CA ALA A 70 17.08 -4.36 5.27
C ALA A 70 17.20 -3.42 6.47
N PRO A 71 18.41 -3.11 6.95
CA PRO A 71 18.60 -2.24 8.10
C PRO A 71 17.88 -0.91 7.90
N VAL A 72 17.21 -0.43 8.95
CA VAL A 72 16.56 0.89 8.95
C VAL A 72 17.62 1.95 9.08
N VAL A 73 17.64 2.90 8.17
CA VAL A 73 18.61 4.01 8.17
C VAL A 73 18.01 5.32 8.69
N GLY A 74 16.68 5.42 8.74
CA GLY A 74 15.98 6.59 9.23
C GLY A 74 14.46 6.42 9.11
N TRP A 75 13.72 7.47 9.39
CA TRP A 75 12.26 7.51 9.32
C TRP A 75 11.75 8.78 8.66
N LEU A 76 10.60 8.67 8.04
CA LEU A 76 9.73 9.80 7.74
C LEU A 76 8.53 9.71 8.68
N VAL A 77 8.31 10.73 9.51
CA VAL A 77 7.21 10.79 10.46
C VAL A 77 6.14 11.75 9.95
N CYS A 78 4.91 11.28 9.81
CA CYS A 78 3.80 12.13 9.37
C CYS A 78 3.40 13.10 10.47
N THR A 79 3.59 14.39 10.22
CA THR A 79 3.25 15.48 11.16
C THR A 79 1.91 16.12 10.85
N GLU A 80 1.51 16.15 9.56
CA GLU A 80 0.22 16.69 9.11
C GLU A 80 -0.34 15.81 7.98
N GLY A 81 -1.66 15.75 7.87
CA GLY A 81 -2.38 14.96 6.87
C GLY A 81 -3.19 13.83 7.47
N VAL A 82 -3.75 12.97 6.59
CA VAL A 82 -4.65 11.86 6.99
C VAL A 82 -3.95 10.82 7.88
N ASN A 83 -2.63 10.66 7.71
CA ASN A 83 -1.81 9.66 8.42
C ASN A 83 -0.98 10.27 9.56
N LYS A 84 -1.41 11.39 10.11
CA LYS A 84 -0.69 12.06 11.20
C LYS A 84 -0.36 11.10 12.35
N GLY A 85 0.93 11.07 12.74
CA GLY A 85 1.45 10.19 13.78
C GLY A 85 2.01 8.86 13.28
N THR A 86 1.83 8.54 12.00
CA THR A 86 2.44 7.34 11.39
C THR A 86 3.90 7.60 11.05
N ASP A 87 4.74 6.59 11.26
CA ASP A 87 6.13 6.58 10.83
C ASP A 87 6.33 5.61 9.66
N TYR A 88 7.24 5.96 8.80
CA TYR A 88 7.67 5.16 7.66
C TYR A 88 9.17 4.91 7.75
N ARG A 89 9.58 3.66 7.64
CA ARG A 89 10.99 3.27 7.72
C ARG A 89 11.68 3.52 6.39
N LEU A 90 12.90 4.05 6.48
CA LEU A 90 13.78 4.21 5.33
C LEU A 90 14.89 3.18 5.37
N HIS A 91 15.23 2.66 4.20
CA HIS A 91 16.27 1.66 4.00
C HIS A 91 17.39 2.21 3.10
N GLN A 92 18.51 1.49 3.06
CA GLN A 92 19.60 1.81 2.16
C GLN A 92 19.17 1.87 0.69
N GLY A 93 19.71 2.81 -0.06
CA GLY A 93 19.38 3.01 -1.47
C GLY A 93 18.16 3.93 -1.65
N ARG A 94 17.30 3.60 -2.61
CA ARG A 94 16.15 4.41 -2.99
C ARG A 94 14.90 3.95 -2.27
N ASN A 95 14.21 4.86 -1.61
CA ASN A 95 12.92 4.66 -1.00
C ASN A 95 11.90 5.49 -1.77
N PHE A 96 10.97 4.83 -2.45
CA PHE A 96 9.95 5.46 -3.26
C PHE A 96 8.77 5.87 -2.40
N VAL A 97 8.39 7.15 -2.50
CA VAL A 97 7.28 7.73 -1.74
C VAL A 97 6.09 7.92 -2.67
N GLY A 98 4.92 7.40 -2.31
CA GLY A 98 3.71 7.53 -3.11
C GLY A 98 2.50 6.93 -2.41
N ARG A 99 1.36 6.88 -3.12
CA ARG A 99 0.09 6.39 -2.57
C ARG A 99 -0.16 4.90 -2.81
N SER A 100 0.56 4.26 -3.75
CA SER A 100 0.41 2.83 -4.02
C SER A 100 1.00 2.01 -2.87
N SER A 101 0.38 0.86 -2.57
CA SER A 101 0.90 -0.13 -1.62
C SER A 101 2.24 -0.76 -2.04
N GLU A 102 2.64 -0.56 -3.28
CA GLU A 102 3.94 -1.00 -3.81
C GLU A 102 5.10 -0.04 -3.48
N MET A 103 4.78 1.11 -2.91
CA MET A 103 5.79 2.11 -2.53
C MET A 103 6.38 1.78 -1.16
N ASP A 104 7.69 2.02 -0.98
CA ASP A 104 8.38 1.82 0.30
C ASP A 104 7.79 2.71 1.39
N VAL A 105 7.44 3.94 1.03
CA VAL A 105 6.71 4.90 1.87
C VAL A 105 5.33 5.10 1.26
N CYS A 106 4.36 4.32 1.76
CA CYS A 106 3.00 4.31 1.25
C CYS A 106 2.10 5.27 2.03
N ILE A 107 1.76 6.43 1.44
CA ILE A 107 0.86 7.44 2.04
C ILE A 107 -0.57 7.14 1.57
N LEU A 108 -1.28 6.28 2.30
CA LEU A 108 -2.66 5.93 1.99
C LEU A 108 -3.63 7.06 2.37
N GLY A 109 -4.70 7.21 1.59
CA GLY A 109 -5.81 8.11 1.90
C GLY A 109 -5.64 9.55 1.45
N ASP A 110 -4.44 9.97 1.06
CA ASP A 110 -4.21 11.30 0.48
C ASP A 110 -4.26 11.23 -1.06
N ASN A 111 -5.33 11.78 -1.63
CA ASN A 111 -5.55 11.79 -3.08
C ASN A 111 -4.67 12.79 -3.84
N THR A 112 -4.04 13.71 -3.15
CA THR A 112 -3.10 14.69 -3.73
C THR A 112 -1.70 14.10 -3.89
N VAL A 113 -1.42 12.98 -3.24
CA VAL A 113 -0.19 12.19 -3.43
C VAL A 113 -0.33 11.31 -4.66
N SER A 114 0.67 11.29 -5.54
CA SER A 114 0.70 10.42 -6.73
C SER A 114 0.63 8.94 -6.37
N ARG A 115 -0.01 8.12 -7.21
CA ARG A 115 0.00 6.65 -7.07
C ARG A 115 1.38 6.07 -7.28
N SER A 116 2.08 6.53 -8.30
CA SER A 116 3.47 6.20 -8.57
C SER A 116 4.39 7.09 -7.74
N SER A 117 5.70 6.88 -7.84
CA SER A 117 6.71 7.65 -7.12
C SER A 117 6.49 9.16 -7.26
N HIS A 118 6.02 9.80 -6.19
CA HIS A 118 5.85 11.26 -6.07
C HIS A 118 7.20 11.91 -5.75
N ALA A 119 7.90 11.33 -4.79
CA ALA A 119 9.25 11.71 -4.38
C ALA A 119 10.08 10.44 -4.14
N ILE A 120 11.38 10.58 -4.07
CA ILE A 120 12.32 9.51 -3.74
C ILE A 120 13.25 10.02 -2.67
N VAL A 121 13.37 9.28 -1.57
CA VAL A 121 14.38 9.51 -0.55
C VAL A 121 15.49 8.48 -0.71
N VAL A 122 16.70 8.94 -0.86
CA VAL A 122 17.88 8.09 -1.09
C VAL A 122 18.81 8.19 0.08
N TYR A 123 19.32 7.05 0.57
CA TYR A 123 20.43 7.01 1.49
C TYR A 123 21.64 6.34 0.83
N ASP A 124 22.77 7.07 0.76
CA ASP A 124 24.03 6.54 0.30
C ASP A 124 24.94 6.21 1.50
N PRO A 125 25.21 4.92 1.77
CA PRO A 125 26.05 4.52 2.90
C PRO A 125 27.54 4.86 2.73
N ARG A 126 27.98 5.13 1.49
CA ARG A 126 29.39 5.46 1.24
C ARG A 126 29.73 6.88 1.69
N SER A 127 28.85 7.81 1.38
CA SER A 127 28.99 9.22 1.74
C SER A 127 28.24 9.58 3.02
N ASN A 128 27.42 8.64 3.54
CA ASN A 128 26.54 8.85 4.70
C ASN A 128 25.62 10.07 4.51
N VAL A 129 25.04 10.18 3.32
CA VAL A 129 24.22 11.31 2.91
C VAL A 129 22.80 10.84 2.57
N TYR A 130 21.82 11.64 2.99
CA TYR A 130 20.43 11.47 2.57
C TYR A 130 20.08 12.52 1.53
N LEU A 131 19.40 12.11 0.48
CA LEU A 131 18.96 12.97 -0.60
C LEU A 131 17.47 12.85 -0.82
N ALA A 132 16.78 13.95 -1.09
CA ALA A 132 15.45 13.97 -1.62
C ALA A 132 15.48 14.40 -3.09
N GLN A 133 14.75 13.67 -3.93
CA GLN A 133 14.65 13.98 -5.36
C GLN A 133 13.23 13.76 -5.87
N PRO A 134 12.84 14.42 -6.97
CA PRO A 134 11.56 14.19 -7.62
C PRO A 134 11.41 12.73 -8.06
N GLY A 135 10.20 12.21 -7.94
CA GLY A 135 9.83 10.91 -8.48
C GLY A 135 9.52 10.96 -9.98
N SER A 136 8.86 9.92 -10.47
CA SER A 136 8.42 9.81 -11.86
C SER A 136 7.09 10.52 -12.13
N SER A 137 6.41 11.00 -11.10
CA SER A 137 5.13 11.70 -11.23
C SER A 137 5.32 13.13 -11.74
N LYS A 138 4.21 13.74 -12.18
CA LYS A 138 4.19 15.16 -12.56
C LYS A 138 3.97 16.08 -11.36
N GLU A 139 3.61 15.49 -10.22
CA GLU A 139 3.31 16.24 -9.01
C GLU A 139 4.60 16.79 -8.38
N LEU A 140 4.47 17.94 -7.78
CA LEU A 140 5.58 18.67 -7.16
C LEU A 140 5.61 18.42 -5.66
N PHE A 141 6.81 18.36 -5.08
CA PHE A 141 6.98 18.30 -3.63
C PHE A 141 7.97 19.37 -3.16
N TYR A 142 7.92 19.64 -1.87
CA TYR A 142 8.71 20.71 -1.27
C TYR A 142 9.48 20.18 -0.07
N VAL A 143 10.64 20.76 0.19
CA VAL A 143 11.40 20.55 1.43
C VAL A 143 11.61 21.90 2.10
N ASN A 144 11.14 22.04 3.34
CA ASN A 144 11.13 23.29 4.08
C ASN A 144 10.54 24.45 3.24
N ASP A 145 9.39 24.21 2.63
CA ASP A 145 8.64 25.13 1.75
C ASP A 145 9.38 25.54 0.47
N LYS A 146 10.51 24.88 0.14
CA LYS A 146 11.25 25.09 -1.10
C LYS A 146 10.95 23.99 -2.10
N LEU A 147 10.58 24.38 -3.30
CA LEU A 147 10.30 23.45 -4.41
C LEU A 147 11.57 22.67 -4.77
N VAL A 148 11.42 21.34 -4.88
CA VAL A 148 12.51 20.42 -5.24
C VAL A 148 12.37 19.99 -6.69
N LEU A 149 13.25 20.45 -7.54
CA LEU A 149 13.35 20.06 -8.95
C LEU A 149 14.59 19.20 -9.24
N ASN A 150 15.61 19.30 -8.39
CA ASN A 150 16.84 18.54 -8.48
C ASN A 150 17.11 17.84 -7.14
N PRO A 151 17.92 16.79 -7.09
CA PRO A 151 18.30 16.16 -5.82
C PRO A 151 18.89 17.18 -4.84
N ILE A 152 18.37 17.15 -3.62
CA ILE A 152 18.84 18.00 -2.51
C ILE A 152 19.19 17.13 -1.31
N GLU A 153 20.16 17.58 -0.53
CA GLU A 153 20.54 16.92 0.72
C GLU A 153 19.49 17.18 1.80
N LEU A 154 19.08 16.09 2.50
CA LEU A 154 18.18 16.15 3.64
C LEU A 154 18.97 16.20 4.94
N LYS A 155 18.56 17.10 5.81
CA LYS A 155 19.07 17.24 7.18
C LYS A 155 18.05 16.77 8.19
N ALA A 156 18.53 16.41 9.38
CA ALA A 156 17.64 16.05 10.47
C ALA A 156 16.58 17.12 10.72
N MET A 157 15.33 16.68 10.90
CA MET A 157 14.15 17.52 11.13
C MET A 157 13.66 18.32 9.92
N ASP A 158 14.21 18.07 8.71
CA ASP A 158 13.65 18.67 7.50
C ASP A 158 12.21 18.18 7.26
N GLN A 159 11.36 19.10 6.81
CA GLN A 159 9.96 18.84 6.53
C GLN A 159 9.75 18.67 5.03
N LEU A 160 9.24 17.51 4.63
CA LEU A 160 8.82 17.22 3.26
C LEU A 160 7.32 17.42 3.14
N SER A 161 6.89 18.28 2.22
CA SER A 161 5.47 18.49 1.90
C SER A 161 5.16 17.79 0.57
N ILE A 162 4.31 16.77 0.64
CA ILE A 162 3.94 15.89 -0.49
C ILE A 162 2.42 15.83 -0.55
N GLY A 163 1.82 16.56 -1.50
CA GLY A 163 0.37 16.81 -1.50
C GLY A 163 -0.05 17.55 -0.22
N ASP A 164 -1.12 17.06 0.44
CA ASP A 164 -1.62 17.61 1.70
C ASP A 164 -0.90 17.00 2.93
N THR A 165 0.00 16.04 2.69
CA THR A 165 0.75 15.35 3.75
C THR A 165 2.10 16.02 3.99
N LYS A 166 2.44 16.23 5.28
CA LYS A 166 3.75 16.70 5.70
C LYS A 166 4.48 15.61 6.49
N LEU A 167 5.70 15.32 6.08
CA LEU A 167 6.56 14.31 6.66
C LEU A 167 7.80 14.97 7.23
N MET A 168 8.16 14.64 8.45
CA MET A 168 9.40 15.08 9.09
C MET A 168 10.46 14.00 8.95
N PHE A 169 11.64 14.37 8.47
CA PHE A 169 12.74 13.45 8.29
C PHE A 169 13.55 13.28 9.58
N VAL A 170 13.75 12.03 9.99
CA VAL A 170 14.52 11.64 11.18
C VAL A 170 15.60 10.64 10.76
N PRO A 171 16.87 11.05 10.61
CA PRO A 171 17.95 10.12 10.30
C PRO A 171 18.33 9.28 11.52
N LEU A 172 18.61 7.99 11.29
CA LEU A 172 19.28 7.11 12.25
C LEU A 172 20.78 7.12 12.02
N CYS A 173 21.18 6.96 10.75
CA CYS A 173 22.61 7.00 10.39
C CYS A 173 23.14 8.43 10.40
N SER A 174 24.32 8.58 10.94
CA SER A 174 25.02 9.85 11.12
C SER A 174 26.52 9.59 11.17
N GLU A 175 27.34 10.63 11.33
CA GLU A 175 28.78 10.47 11.56
C GLU A 175 29.12 9.59 12.79
N LYS A 176 28.19 9.51 13.76
CA LYS A 176 28.39 8.75 15.00
C LYS A 176 27.91 7.30 14.90
N PHE A 177 27.01 7.01 13.96
CA PHE A 177 26.44 5.69 13.78
C PHE A 177 26.04 5.45 12.32
N HIS A 178 26.46 4.31 11.77
CA HIS A 178 26.02 3.76 10.48
C HIS A 178 26.17 2.24 10.54
N TRP A 179 25.43 1.56 9.69
CA TRP A 179 25.45 0.08 9.59
C TRP A 179 26.73 -0.41 8.91
#